data_2bf7beadd8f887f6cbd8354b8c60da86
#
_entry.id   2bf7beadd8f887f6cbd8354b8c60da86
#
_cell.length_a   1.000
_cell.length_b   1.000
_cell.length_c   1.000
_cell.angle_alpha   90.00
_cell.angle_beta   90.00
_cell.angle_gamma   90.00
#
_symmetry.space_group_name_H-M   'P 1'
#
loop_
_entity.id
_entity.type
_entity.pdbx_description
1 polymer ?
#
loop_
_entity_poly.entity_id
_entity_poly.type
_entity_poly.pdbx_seq_one_letter_code
_entity_poly.pdbx_strand_id
1 'polypeptide(L)'
;MIIYEYSNKGCRVENQDYISHGSLPDDGYVCILTDGMGGYSAGDEAAKTVAESIRAYIQNNYTQTNIPNIINEAITYSNDELMLKRLSIGAQRMGCVLALLVVTKEYAYIDWLGDSRVYMFRNGKEVYRTEDHSMINEM
;
A
#
# COMPACT_ATOMS: atom_id res chain seq x y z
N MET A 1 -13.51 10.95 9.95
CA MET A 1 -12.40 11.24 8.98
C MET A 1 -12.99 11.48 7.61
N ILE A 2 -12.41 12.40 6.83
CA ILE A 2 -12.82 12.65 5.44
C ILE A 2 -11.68 12.13 4.56
N ILE A 3 -12.03 11.35 3.53
CA ILE A 3 -11.06 10.74 2.61
C ILE A 3 -11.41 11.15 1.19
N TYR A 4 -10.41 11.55 0.45
CA TYR A 4 -10.48 11.79 -0.98
C TYR A 4 -9.46 10.91 -1.69
N GLU A 5 -9.87 10.31 -2.78
CA GLU A 5 -8.98 9.56 -3.66
C GLU A 5 -8.98 10.12 -5.07
N TYR A 6 -7.85 10.04 -5.72
CA TYR A 6 -7.68 10.43 -7.10
C TYR A 6 -6.67 9.52 -7.78
N SER A 7 -7.00 9.02 -8.95
CA SER A 7 -6.11 8.21 -9.77
C SER A 7 -6.25 8.62 -11.24
N ASN A 8 -5.13 8.74 -11.92
CA ASN A 8 -5.09 9.11 -13.34
C ASN A 8 -3.89 8.44 -14.02
N LYS A 9 -4.13 7.81 -15.16
CA LYS A 9 -3.06 7.14 -15.91
C LYS A 9 -2.06 8.11 -16.56
N GLY A 10 -2.39 9.41 -16.66
CA GLY A 10 -1.57 10.40 -17.35
C GLY A 10 -1.34 10.04 -18.81
N CYS A 11 -0.09 10.10 -19.24
CA CYS A 11 0.35 9.73 -20.57
C CYS A 11 0.67 8.24 -20.75
N ARG A 12 0.47 7.41 -19.73
CA ARG A 12 0.72 5.98 -19.79
C ARG A 12 -0.35 5.26 -20.62
N VAL A 13 -0.01 4.09 -21.15
CA VAL A 13 -0.97 3.23 -21.86
C VAL A 13 -1.98 2.67 -20.89
N GLU A 14 -1.51 2.23 -19.71
CA GLU A 14 -2.30 1.65 -18.63
C GLU A 14 -2.01 2.36 -17.31
N ASN A 15 -3.01 2.41 -16.44
CA ASN A 15 -2.84 2.82 -15.05
C ASN A 15 -2.55 1.57 -14.21
N GLN A 16 -1.34 1.46 -13.68
CA GLN A 16 -0.89 0.36 -12.84
C GLN A 16 -0.89 0.72 -11.35
N ASP A 17 -1.41 1.88 -11.01
CA ASP A 17 -1.65 2.28 -9.63
C ASP A 17 -2.97 1.70 -9.11
N TYR A 18 -3.00 1.38 -7.83
CA TYR A 18 -4.21 0.93 -7.17
C TYR A 18 -4.34 1.55 -5.78
N ILE A 19 -5.54 2.02 -5.48
CA ILE A 19 -5.90 2.58 -4.17
C ILE A 19 -6.89 1.65 -3.50
N SER A 20 -6.62 1.27 -2.27
CA SER A 20 -7.54 0.52 -1.42
C SER A 20 -7.60 1.13 -0.04
N HIS A 21 -8.80 1.23 0.53
CA HIS A 21 -8.97 1.77 1.87
C HIS A 21 -10.21 1.20 2.54
N GLY A 22 -10.29 1.35 3.84
CA GLY A 22 -11.46 0.89 4.59
C GLY A 22 -11.40 1.27 6.07
N SER A 23 -12.56 1.24 6.70
CA SER A 23 -12.69 1.48 8.13
C SER A 23 -12.18 0.30 8.94
N LEU A 24 -11.67 0.61 10.11
CA LEU A 24 -11.28 -0.31 11.17
C LEU A 24 -12.14 -0.03 12.40
N PRO A 25 -12.22 -0.97 13.37
CA PRO A 25 -12.89 -0.70 14.65
C PRO A 25 -12.32 0.54 15.35
N ASP A 26 -13.10 1.09 16.27
CA ASP A 26 -12.72 2.24 17.12
C ASP A 26 -12.34 3.51 16.34
N ASP A 27 -13.07 3.79 15.25
CA ASP A 27 -12.84 4.91 14.33
C ASP A 27 -11.46 4.88 13.65
N GLY A 28 -10.83 3.71 13.58
CA GLY A 28 -9.62 3.50 12.84
C GLY A 28 -9.85 3.44 11.33
N TYR A 29 -8.78 3.56 10.55
CA TYR A 29 -8.82 3.52 9.10
C TYR A 29 -7.52 3.00 8.50
N VAL A 30 -7.64 2.28 7.40
CA VAL A 30 -6.49 1.81 6.62
C VAL A 30 -6.56 2.38 5.22
N CYS A 31 -5.43 2.91 4.74
CA CYS A 31 -5.26 3.41 3.38
C CYS A 31 -4.01 2.76 2.77
N ILE A 32 -4.13 2.29 1.53
CA ILE A 32 -3.07 1.60 0.82
C ILE A 32 -3.01 2.15 -0.59
N LEU A 33 -1.81 2.51 -1.02
CA LEU A 33 -1.48 2.89 -2.38
C LEU A 33 -0.40 1.94 -2.89
N THR A 34 -0.62 1.36 -4.04
CA THR A 34 0.35 0.51 -4.72
C THR A 34 0.57 1.00 -6.15
N ASP A 35 1.82 0.95 -6.61
CA ASP A 35 2.22 1.24 -7.99
C ASP A 35 2.86 -0.03 -8.56
N GLY A 36 2.18 -0.63 -9.53
CA GLY A 36 2.55 -1.92 -10.08
C GLY A 36 3.67 -1.84 -11.11
N MET A 37 4.50 -2.87 -11.13
CA MET A 37 5.53 -3.08 -12.13
C MET A 37 5.50 -4.52 -12.64
N GLY A 38 5.82 -4.72 -13.90
CA GLY A 38 5.82 -6.06 -14.50
C GLY A 38 5.51 -6.06 -15.99
N GLY A 39 5.32 -4.89 -16.57
CA GLY A 39 5.00 -4.71 -17.98
C GLY A 39 3.63 -5.31 -18.37
N TYR A 40 3.00 -4.76 -19.39
CA TYR A 40 1.67 -5.17 -19.85
C TYR A 40 0.65 -5.23 -18.70
N SER A 41 -0.18 -6.26 -18.62
CA SER A 41 -1.24 -6.39 -17.60
C SER A 41 -0.76 -6.86 -16.22
N ALA A 42 0.51 -7.25 -16.06
CA ALA A 42 0.97 -7.83 -14.81
C ALA A 42 1.15 -6.81 -13.67
N GLY A 43 1.40 -5.54 -14.01
CA GLY A 43 1.58 -4.48 -13.00
C GLY A 43 0.28 -4.09 -12.32
N ASP A 44 -0.82 -3.95 -13.05
CA ASP A 44 -2.14 -3.64 -12.48
C ASP A 44 -2.67 -4.79 -11.61
N GLU A 45 -2.49 -6.02 -12.03
CA GLU A 45 -2.83 -7.20 -11.23
C GLU A 45 -1.97 -7.29 -9.96
N ALA A 46 -0.69 -6.96 -10.04
CA ALA A 46 0.18 -6.90 -8.86
C ALA A 46 -0.30 -5.86 -7.86
N ALA A 47 -0.51 -4.63 -8.31
CA ALA A 47 -0.96 -3.53 -7.48
C ALA A 47 -2.29 -3.86 -6.77
N LYS A 48 -3.27 -4.35 -7.50
CA LYS A 48 -4.57 -4.75 -6.96
C LYS A 48 -4.45 -5.89 -5.95
N THR A 49 -3.73 -6.97 -6.31
CA THR A 49 -3.57 -8.14 -5.44
C THR A 49 -2.96 -7.76 -4.10
N VAL A 50 -1.88 -6.99 -4.11
CA VAL A 50 -1.19 -6.57 -2.88
C VAL A 50 -2.08 -5.65 -2.04
N ALA A 51 -2.66 -4.61 -2.64
CA ALA A 51 -3.48 -3.65 -1.90
C ALA A 51 -4.71 -4.30 -1.25
N GLU A 52 -5.44 -5.13 -1.98
CA GLU A 52 -6.63 -5.81 -1.48
C GLU A 52 -6.28 -6.87 -0.42
N SER A 53 -5.20 -7.61 -0.60
CA SER A 53 -4.73 -8.61 0.37
C SER A 53 -4.33 -7.96 1.69
N ILE A 54 -3.58 -6.86 1.65
CA ILE A 54 -3.19 -6.13 2.86
C ILE A 54 -4.42 -5.59 3.58
N ARG A 55 -5.32 -4.92 2.84
CA ARG A 55 -6.55 -4.37 3.45
C ARG A 55 -7.37 -5.45 4.13
N ALA A 56 -7.65 -6.54 3.43
CA ALA A 56 -8.45 -7.64 3.96
C ALA A 56 -7.79 -8.27 5.19
N TYR A 57 -6.47 -8.50 5.15
CA TYR A 57 -5.75 -9.06 6.28
C TYR A 57 -5.84 -8.15 7.52
N ILE A 58 -5.57 -6.85 7.35
CA ILE A 58 -5.64 -5.90 8.46
C ILE A 58 -7.06 -5.82 9.01
N GLN A 59 -8.09 -5.70 8.16
CA GLN A 59 -9.48 -5.63 8.62
C GLN A 59 -9.93 -6.88 9.38
N ASN A 60 -9.48 -8.07 8.94
CA ASN A 60 -9.87 -9.34 9.56
C ASN A 60 -9.10 -9.66 10.84
N ASN A 61 -7.92 -9.10 11.05
CA ASN A 61 -7.04 -9.39 12.18
C ASN A 61 -6.79 -8.20 13.10
N TYR A 62 -7.48 -7.07 12.86
CA TYR A 62 -7.26 -5.84 13.59
C TYR A 62 -7.50 -6.01 15.10
N THR A 63 -6.51 -5.59 15.88
CA THR A 63 -6.61 -5.33 17.31
C THR A 63 -5.89 -4.02 17.60
N GLN A 64 -6.32 -3.26 18.60
CA GLN A 64 -5.66 -2.01 18.99
C GLN A 64 -4.24 -2.23 19.51
N THR A 65 -3.98 -3.43 20.02
CA THR A 65 -2.65 -3.84 20.46
C THR A 65 -1.89 -4.46 19.31
N ASN A 66 -0.61 -4.13 19.17
CA ASN A 66 0.28 -4.79 18.23
C ASN A 66 0.04 -4.51 16.73
N ILE A 67 -0.42 -3.30 16.39
CA ILE A 67 -0.65 -2.88 15.00
C ILE A 67 0.60 -3.05 14.12
N PRO A 68 1.83 -2.70 14.55
CA PRO A 68 3.02 -2.94 13.72
C PRO A 68 3.21 -4.39 13.31
N ASN A 69 2.91 -5.35 14.20
CA ASN A 69 3.00 -6.76 13.87
C ASN A 69 1.93 -7.20 12.86
N ILE A 70 0.70 -6.70 13.01
CA ILE A 70 -0.40 -6.96 12.06
C ILE A 70 -0.04 -6.43 10.67
N ILE A 71 0.60 -5.25 10.58
CA ILE A 71 1.08 -4.68 9.31
C ILE A 71 2.14 -5.61 8.68
N ASN A 72 3.13 -6.05 9.45
CA ASN A 72 4.16 -6.96 8.95
C ASN A 72 3.58 -8.29 8.47
N GLU A 73 2.64 -8.86 9.21
CA GLU A 73 1.94 -10.08 8.81
C GLU A 73 1.12 -9.87 7.53
N ALA A 74 0.44 -8.73 7.41
CA ALA A 74 -0.34 -8.38 6.23
C ALA A 74 0.54 -8.26 4.97
N ILE A 75 1.72 -7.64 5.10
CA ILE A 75 2.68 -7.51 4.00
C ILE A 75 3.21 -8.89 3.59
N THR A 76 3.55 -9.75 4.56
CA THR A 76 3.99 -11.12 4.28
C THR A 76 2.90 -11.91 3.57
N TYR A 77 1.67 -11.86 4.08
CA TYR A 77 0.52 -12.50 3.46
C TYR A 77 0.29 -12.00 2.01
N SER A 78 0.38 -10.70 1.79
CA SER A 78 0.19 -10.12 0.46
C SER A 78 1.26 -10.57 -0.54
N ASN A 79 2.49 -10.78 -0.08
CA ASN A 79 3.56 -11.32 -0.92
C ASN A 79 3.27 -12.77 -1.36
N ASP A 80 2.74 -13.60 -0.46
CA ASP A 80 2.33 -14.96 -0.80
C ASP A 80 1.19 -14.96 -1.83
N GLU A 81 0.19 -14.11 -1.64
CA GLU A 81 -0.91 -13.93 -2.60
C GLU A 81 -0.42 -13.43 -3.97
N LEU A 82 0.55 -12.51 -3.97
CA LEU A 82 1.20 -12.03 -5.19
C LEU A 82 1.92 -13.15 -5.93
N MET A 83 2.63 -14.01 -5.22
CA MET A 83 3.33 -15.16 -5.83
C MET A 83 2.35 -16.16 -6.43
N LEU A 84 1.24 -16.46 -5.74
CA LEU A 84 0.18 -17.30 -6.26
C LEU A 84 -0.45 -16.70 -7.52
N LYS A 85 -0.75 -15.41 -7.51
CA LYS A 85 -1.29 -14.69 -8.67
C LYS A 85 -0.33 -14.72 -9.85
N ARG A 86 0.95 -14.47 -9.62
CA ARG A 86 2.00 -14.55 -10.64
C ARG A 86 2.02 -15.91 -11.33
N LEU A 87 1.96 -16.99 -10.56
CA LEU A 87 1.93 -18.35 -11.09
C LEU A 87 0.66 -18.59 -11.89
N SER A 88 -0.50 -18.14 -11.41
CA SER A 88 -1.79 -18.34 -12.06
C SER A 88 -1.90 -17.68 -13.44
N ILE A 89 -1.27 -16.51 -13.61
CA ILE A 89 -1.29 -15.77 -14.89
C ILE A 89 -0.05 -16.02 -15.76
N GLY A 90 0.92 -16.81 -15.27
CA GLY A 90 2.15 -17.12 -16.01
C GLY A 90 3.09 -15.94 -16.19
N ALA A 91 3.04 -14.92 -15.32
CA ALA A 91 3.91 -13.77 -15.42
C ALA A 91 5.34 -14.10 -15.00
N GLN A 92 6.34 -13.63 -15.79
CA GLN A 92 7.75 -13.80 -15.46
C GLN A 92 8.19 -12.86 -14.36
N ARG A 93 7.71 -11.62 -14.38
CA ARG A 93 7.98 -10.56 -13.39
C ARG A 93 6.67 -9.94 -12.97
N MET A 94 6.51 -9.73 -11.69
CA MET A 94 5.32 -9.13 -11.11
C MET A 94 5.67 -8.57 -9.74
N GLY A 95 5.39 -7.30 -9.52
CA GLY A 95 5.68 -6.64 -8.25
C GLY A 95 4.99 -5.28 -8.19
N CYS A 96 5.05 -4.67 -7.04
CA CYS A 96 4.60 -3.29 -6.85
C CYS A 96 5.39 -2.62 -5.73
N VAL A 97 5.39 -1.30 -5.75
CA VAL A 97 5.76 -0.47 -4.60
C VAL A 97 4.53 -0.24 -3.73
N LEU A 98 4.74 0.11 -2.49
CA LEU A 98 3.69 0.19 -1.47
C LEU A 98 3.83 1.47 -0.64
N ALA A 99 2.73 2.15 -0.40
CA ALA A 99 2.57 3.12 0.67
C ALA A 99 1.34 2.73 1.51
N LEU A 100 1.54 2.52 2.79
CA LEU A 100 0.53 2.03 3.73
C LEU A 100 0.39 3.00 4.90
N LEU A 101 -0.84 3.30 5.26
CA LEU A 101 -1.20 4.12 6.41
C LEU A 101 -2.31 3.43 7.21
N VAL A 102 -2.07 3.20 8.49
CA VAL A 102 -3.11 2.83 9.45
C VAL A 102 -3.26 3.97 10.45
N VAL A 103 -4.44 4.53 10.54
CA VAL A 103 -4.77 5.62 11.46
C VAL A 103 -5.66 5.11 12.57
N THR A 104 -5.30 5.42 13.79
CA THR A 104 -6.11 5.22 15.00
C THR A 104 -6.45 6.56 15.63
N LYS A 105 -7.16 6.58 16.75
CA LYS A 105 -7.41 7.82 17.50
C LYS A 105 -6.12 8.50 17.99
N GLU A 106 -5.08 7.74 18.27
CA GLU A 106 -3.87 8.25 18.91
C GLU A 106 -2.66 8.28 17.98
N TYR A 107 -2.58 7.34 17.04
CA TYR A 107 -1.39 7.13 16.21
C TYR A 107 -1.71 6.99 14.73
N ALA A 108 -0.74 7.39 13.92
CA ALA A 108 -0.63 7.03 12.52
C ALA A 108 0.57 6.09 12.35
N TYR A 109 0.31 4.90 11.83
CA TYR A 109 1.33 3.90 11.50
C TYR A 109 1.57 3.96 10.00
N ILE A 110 2.80 4.19 9.61
CA ILE A 110 3.21 4.34 8.22
C ILE A 110 4.22 3.26 7.88
N ASP A 111 4.00 2.56 6.79
CA ASP A 111 4.94 1.60 6.22
C ASP A 111 5.00 1.79 4.70
N TRP A 112 6.16 1.56 4.09
CA TRP A 112 6.32 1.75 2.66
C TRP A 112 7.47 0.93 2.09
N LEU A 113 7.36 0.62 0.80
CA LEU A 113 8.39 -0.02 0.00
C LEU A 113 8.45 0.70 -1.36
N GLY A 114 9.60 1.28 -1.69
CA GLY A 114 9.82 1.94 -2.98
C GLY A 114 9.70 3.47 -2.90
N ASP A 115 9.16 4.07 -3.93
CA ASP A 115 9.10 5.52 -4.15
C ASP A 115 7.69 6.13 -4.10
N SER A 116 6.70 5.34 -3.73
CA SER A 116 5.40 5.88 -3.32
C SER A 116 5.51 6.49 -1.93
N ARG A 117 4.91 7.67 -1.74
CA ARG A 117 5.17 8.48 -0.55
C ARG A 117 3.93 8.71 0.30
N VAL A 118 4.16 8.83 1.60
CA VAL A 118 3.19 9.33 2.58
C VAL A 118 3.69 10.67 3.11
N TYR A 119 2.82 11.65 3.09
CA TYR A 119 3.07 12.99 3.66
C TYR A 119 2.11 13.24 4.80
N MET A 120 2.59 13.86 5.86
CA MET A 120 1.77 14.34 6.95
C MET A 120 1.91 15.84 7.09
N PHE A 121 0.77 16.53 7.07
CA PHE A 121 0.70 17.97 7.27
C PHE A 121 -0.06 18.29 8.57
N ARG A 122 0.41 19.29 9.29
CA ARG A 122 -0.26 19.83 10.47
C ARG A 122 -0.18 21.36 10.45
N ASN A 123 -1.33 22.01 10.57
CA ASN A 123 -1.41 23.48 10.51
C ASN A 123 -0.76 24.07 9.24
N GLY A 124 -0.97 23.45 8.09
CA GLY A 124 -0.44 23.88 6.81
C GLY A 124 1.05 23.63 6.58
N LYS A 125 1.71 22.91 7.48
CA LYS A 125 3.14 22.58 7.37
C LYS A 125 3.36 21.08 7.26
N GLU A 126 4.30 20.67 6.40
CA GLU A 126 4.77 19.29 6.33
C GLU A 126 5.52 18.98 7.65
N VAL A 127 5.05 17.95 8.37
CA VAL A 127 5.67 17.48 9.61
C VAL A 127 6.34 16.12 9.45
N TYR A 128 5.99 15.38 8.41
CA TYR A 128 6.59 14.10 8.10
C TYR A 128 6.45 13.79 6.60
N ARG A 129 7.42 13.10 6.07
CA ARG A 129 7.43 12.53 4.72
C ARG A 129 8.29 11.26 4.71
N THR A 130 7.81 10.20 4.03
CA THR A 130 8.62 8.99 3.80
C THR A 130 9.78 9.27 2.84
N GLU A 131 10.89 8.57 3.04
CA GLU A 131 12.04 8.61 2.13
C GLU A 131 11.95 7.49 1.10
N ASP A 132 12.26 7.81 -0.16
CA ASP A 132 12.21 6.84 -1.23
C ASP A 132 13.29 5.76 -1.04
N HIS A 133 12.90 4.51 -1.19
CA HIS A 133 13.85 3.42 -1.38
C HIS A 133 14.29 3.42 -2.86
N SER A 134 15.43 4.02 -3.12
CA SER A 134 16.03 4.06 -4.44
C SER A 134 17.50 3.66 -4.36
N MET A 135 18.06 3.17 -5.46
CA MET A 135 19.48 2.83 -5.52
C MET A 135 20.39 4.01 -5.16
N ILE A 136 19.93 5.25 -5.39
CA ILE A 136 20.68 6.47 -5.03
C ILE A 136 20.67 6.68 -3.51
N ASN A 137 19.55 6.42 -2.84
CA ASN A 137 19.41 6.61 -1.40
C ASN A 137 20.05 5.45 -0.59
N GLU A 138 20.23 4.28 -1.22
CA GLU A 138 20.87 3.12 -0.59
C GLU A 138 22.40 3.13 -0.72
N MET A 139 22.95 3.98 -1.60
CA MET A 139 24.39 4.17 -1.77
C MET A 139 24.93 5.30 -0.88
#